data_fef492ffe43dc20af92bbe9a0c87907c
#
_entry.id   fef492ffe43dc20af92bbe9a0c87907c
#
_cell.length_a   1.000
_cell.length_b   1.000
_cell.length_c   1.000
_cell.angle_alpha   90.00
_cell.angle_beta   90.00
_cell.angle_gamma   90.00
#
_symmetry.space_group_name_H-M   'P 1'
#
loop_
_entity.id
_entity.type
_entity.pdbx_description
1 polymer ?
#
loop_
_entity_poly.entity_id
_entity_poly.type
_entity_poly.pdbx_seq_one_letter_code
_entity_poly.pdbx_strand_id
1 'polypeptide(L)'
;MKLLSLKEELSGNSYPGRGIVIGKSKDGKHAVTAYFIMGRSENSRNRVFVEDGEGIRTQAFDPSKLSDPSLIIYAPVRVLGNKTIVTNGDQTDTIYDLMDKQQTFEQALRTREFEPDAPNYTPRISGIMHIEKGTYNYAMSILKSNNGNPDACNRYTFAYQSPVAGEAHFIHTYMGDGNPLPSFEGEPKWVELEGDIDTFTNMVWENLNEENKVSLFVRYIDIATGEYETRIVNKNV
;
A
#
# COMPACT_ATOMS: atom_id res chain seq x y z
N MET A 1 -18.04 -13.47 4.31
CA MET A 1 -17.29 -12.91 3.18
C MET A 1 -16.71 -14.09 2.39
N LYS A 2 -16.54 -14.02 1.07
CA LYS A 2 -15.92 -15.09 0.25
C LYS A 2 -14.46 -14.70 0.01
N LEU A 3 -13.54 -15.67 0.11
CA LEU A 3 -12.16 -15.52 -0.31
C LEU A 3 -12.13 -15.24 -1.84
N LEU A 4 -11.52 -14.14 -2.23
CA LEU A 4 -11.48 -13.65 -3.61
C LEU A 4 -10.15 -13.98 -4.26
N SER A 5 -10.12 -14.07 -5.58
CA SER A 5 -8.87 -14.16 -6.32
C SER A 5 -8.26 -12.76 -6.46
N LEU A 6 -7.06 -12.55 -5.89
CA LEU A 6 -6.35 -11.27 -6.04
C LEU A 6 -6.09 -10.95 -7.51
N LYS A 7 -5.78 -11.98 -8.32
CA LYS A 7 -5.59 -11.86 -9.77
C LYS A 7 -6.83 -11.27 -10.45
N GLU A 8 -8.02 -11.80 -10.13
CA GLU A 8 -9.28 -11.32 -10.71
C GLU A 8 -9.61 -9.91 -10.25
N GLU A 9 -9.36 -9.59 -8.97
CA GLU A 9 -9.56 -8.25 -8.42
C GLU A 9 -8.67 -7.19 -9.09
N LEU A 10 -7.42 -7.52 -9.42
CA LEU A 10 -6.50 -6.62 -10.12
C LEU A 10 -6.87 -6.49 -11.60
N SER A 11 -7.09 -7.58 -12.30
CA SER A 11 -7.42 -7.57 -13.74
C SER A 11 -8.81 -7.01 -14.04
N GLY A 12 -9.74 -7.14 -13.10
CA GLY A 12 -11.11 -6.62 -13.20
C GLY A 12 -11.25 -5.12 -12.92
N ASN A 13 -10.21 -4.47 -12.37
CA ASN A 13 -10.22 -3.04 -12.05
C ASN A 13 -9.14 -2.29 -12.82
N SER A 14 -9.53 -1.49 -13.82
CA SER A 14 -8.60 -0.75 -14.66
C SER A 14 -7.81 0.33 -13.91
N TYR A 15 -8.32 0.83 -12.77
CA TYR A 15 -7.67 1.89 -12.00
C TYR A 15 -7.97 1.81 -10.48
N PRO A 16 -7.42 0.85 -9.75
CA PRO A 16 -7.45 0.86 -8.28
C PRO A 16 -6.62 2.00 -7.66
N GLY A 17 -5.80 2.68 -8.45
CA GLY A 17 -4.96 3.81 -8.02
C GLY A 17 -3.69 3.36 -7.32
N ARG A 18 -3.70 3.35 -6.00
CA ARG A 18 -2.65 2.76 -5.14
C ARG A 18 -3.26 1.59 -4.40
N GLY A 19 -2.50 0.53 -4.23
CA GLY A 19 -2.98 -0.65 -3.52
C GLY A 19 -1.94 -1.23 -2.57
N ILE A 20 -2.42 -1.67 -1.41
CA ILE A 20 -1.65 -2.38 -0.39
C ILE A 20 -2.25 -3.76 -0.21
N VAL A 21 -1.43 -4.79 -0.29
CA VAL A 21 -1.76 -6.16 0.08
C VAL A 21 -0.92 -6.54 1.29
N ILE A 22 -1.53 -7.06 2.35
CA ILE A 22 -0.81 -7.61 3.51
C ILE A 22 -1.42 -8.96 3.87
N GLY A 23 -0.57 -9.96 4.10
CA GLY A 23 -1.04 -11.32 4.42
C GLY A 23 0.07 -12.24 4.89
N LYS A 24 -0.21 -13.54 4.85
CA LYS A 24 0.70 -14.59 5.26
C LYS A 24 0.86 -15.60 4.12
N SER A 25 2.12 -15.96 3.81
CA SER A 25 2.43 -16.94 2.76
C SER A 25 1.73 -18.28 3.01
N LYS A 26 1.50 -19.05 1.94
CA LYS A 26 0.79 -20.32 1.98
C LYS A 26 1.47 -21.37 2.87
N ASP A 27 2.80 -21.32 2.95
CA ASP A 27 3.59 -22.20 3.85
C ASP A 27 3.57 -21.73 5.32
N GLY A 28 2.97 -20.56 5.58
CA GLY A 28 2.84 -19.97 6.91
C GLY A 28 4.11 -19.33 7.47
N LYS A 29 5.20 -19.28 6.70
CA LYS A 29 6.52 -18.85 7.18
C LYS A 29 6.77 -17.35 7.03
N HIS A 30 6.17 -16.70 6.04
CA HIS A 30 6.45 -15.31 5.72
C HIS A 30 5.25 -14.40 5.97
N ALA A 31 5.53 -13.26 6.57
CA ALA A 31 4.68 -12.08 6.50
C ALA A 31 4.92 -11.42 5.13
N VAL A 32 3.85 -11.14 4.40
CA VAL A 32 3.92 -10.66 3.01
C VAL A 32 3.27 -9.30 2.91
N THR A 33 3.94 -8.38 2.21
CA THR A 33 3.32 -7.12 1.79
C THR A 33 3.65 -6.80 0.35
N ALA A 34 2.69 -6.22 -0.36
CA ALA A 34 2.88 -5.59 -1.66
C ALA A 34 2.29 -4.19 -1.64
N TYR A 35 2.96 -3.28 -2.34
CA TYR A 35 2.47 -1.93 -2.58
C TYR A 35 2.71 -1.56 -4.04
N PHE A 36 1.66 -1.11 -4.73
CA PHE A 36 1.78 -0.62 -6.09
C PHE A 36 1.20 0.79 -6.26
N ILE A 37 1.75 1.48 -7.24
CA ILE A 37 1.23 2.77 -7.69
C ILE A 37 0.83 2.70 -9.16
N MET A 38 -0.26 3.38 -9.47
CA MET A 38 -0.73 3.63 -10.82
C MET A 38 -0.86 5.14 -11.05
N GLY A 39 -0.85 5.57 -12.31
CA GLY A 39 -0.94 6.98 -12.69
C GLY A 39 -1.69 7.17 -14.00
N ARG A 40 -2.51 8.23 -14.09
CA ARG A 40 -3.19 8.64 -15.32
C ARG A 40 -2.55 9.87 -15.95
N SER A 41 -2.00 10.78 -15.15
CA SER A 41 -1.31 11.98 -15.64
C SER A 41 0.18 11.73 -15.91
N GLU A 42 0.80 12.54 -16.75
CA GLU A 42 2.23 12.48 -17.03
C GLU A 42 3.05 12.60 -15.72
N ASN A 43 2.72 13.56 -14.87
CA ASN A 43 3.38 13.75 -13.57
C ASN A 43 3.25 12.51 -12.67
N SER A 44 2.06 11.90 -12.59
CA SER A 44 1.85 10.71 -11.77
C SER A 44 2.54 9.45 -12.32
N ARG A 45 2.77 9.36 -13.62
CA ARG A 45 3.50 8.28 -14.29
C ARG A 45 5.02 8.45 -14.25
N ASN A 46 5.50 9.67 -14.01
CA ASN A 46 6.93 10.02 -13.98
C ASN A 46 7.56 9.63 -12.63
N ARG A 47 7.40 8.38 -12.20
CA ARG A 47 7.90 7.87 -10.92
C ARG A 47 8.54 6.50 -11.05
N VAL A 48 9.49 6.25 -10.15
CA VAL A 48 10.07 4.93 -9.89
C VAL A 48 10.16 4.73 -8.38
N PHE A 49 10.17 3.47 -7.94
CA PHE A 49 10.59 3.09 -6.61
C PHE A 49 12.09 2.84 -6.59
N VAL A 50 12.74 3.37 -5.57
CA VAL A 50 14.15 3.11 -5.29
C VAL A 50 14.31 2.68 -3.84
N GLU A 51 15.31 1.85 -3.56
CA GLU A 51 15.65 1.47 -2.20
C GLU A 51 16.08 2.68 -1.37
N ASP A 52 15.69 2.72 -0.10
CA ASP A 52 16.05 3.75 0.86
C ASP A 52 16.21 3.11 2.25
N GLY A 53 17.44 2.70 2.55
CA GLY A 53 17.74 1.88 3.71
C GLY A 53 16.97 0.56 3.70
N GLU A 54 16.24 0.27 4.78
CA GLU A 54 15.36 -0.90 4.86
C GLU A 54 13.99 -0.67 4.20
N GLY A 55 13.71 0.54 3.74
CA GLY A 55 12.47 0.94 3.08
C GLY A 55 12.65 1.19 1.59
N ILE A 56 11.68 1.94 1.04
CA ILE A 56 11.74 2.48 -0.32
C ILE A 56 11.24 3.92 -0.33
N ARG A 57 11.66 4.68 -1.33
CA ARG A 57 11.08 5.98 -1.64
C ARG A 57 10.66 6.07 -3.11
N THR A 58 9.73 6.97 -3.40
CA THR A 58 9.45 7.37 -4.77
C THR A 58 10.48 8.38 -5.23
N GLN A 59 10.81 8.33 -6.52
CA GLN A 59 11.70 9.28 -7.18
C GLN A 59 11.12 9.63 -8.54
N ALA A 60 11.31 10.86 -9.01
CA ALA A 60 11.01 11.19 -10.39
C ALA A 60 11.92 10.37 -11.33
N PHE A 61 11.34 9.74 -12.35
CA PHE A 61 12.09 9.07 -13.39
C PHE A 61 12.85 10.09 -14.24
N ASP A 62 12.16 11.13 -14.68
CA ASP A 62 12.73 12.29 -15.37
C ASP A 62 12.52 13.55 -14.51
N PRO A 63 13.55 14.02 -13.80
CA PRO A 63 13.44 15.21 -12.94
C PRO A 63 13.03 16.49 -13.71
N SER A 64 13.31 16.58 -15.02
CA SER A 64 12.94 17.74 -15.82
C SER A 64 11.44 17.87 -16.05
N LYS A 65 10.69 16.77 -15.89
CA LYS A 65 9.23 16.68 -16.04
C LYS A 65 8.47 16.74 -14.71
N LEU A 66 9.17 16.88 -13.60
CA LEU A 66 8.56 16.98 -12.28
C LEU A 66 7.94 18.36 -12.08
N SER A 67 6.60 18.45 -12.13
CA SER A 67 5.89 19.72 -11.98
C SER A 67 5.55 20.05 -10.53
N ASP A 68 5.09 19.05 -9.75
CA ASP A 68 4.74 19.18 -8.33
C ASP A 68 5.14 17.90 -7.58
N PRO A 69 6.11 17.96 -6.67
CA PRO A 69 6.55 16.81 -5.90
C PRO A 69 5.63 16.47 -4.70
N SER A 70 4.78 17.40 -4.25
CA SER A 70 4.15 17.35 -2.91
C SER A 70 3.33 16.10 -2.62
N LEU A 71 2.63 15.55 -3.64
CA LEU A 71 1.79 14.34 -3.47
C LEU A 71 2.38 13.09 -4.14
N ILE A 72 3.56 13.19 -4.76
CA ILE A 72 4.13 12.09 -5.54
C ILE A 72 5.52 11.64 -5.07
N ILE A 73 6.25 12.48 -4.33
CA ILE A 73 7.56 12.15 -3.77
C ILE A 73 7.42 11.94 -2.25
N TYR A 74 7.56 10.70 -1.80
CA TYR A 74 7.44 10.27 -0.40
C TYR A 74 8.13 8.92 -0.21
N ALA A 75 8.26 8.46 1.04
CA ALA A 75 8.72 7.12 1.36
C ALA A 75 7.51 6.18 1.58
N PRO A 76 7.11 5.35 0.61
CA PRO A 76 5.95 4.46 0.78
C PRO A 76 6.16 3.39 1.83
N VAL A 77 7.41 2.99 2.08
CA VAL A 77 7.76 1.94 3.04
C VAL A 77 8.88 2.42 3.93
N ARG A 78 8.64 2.35 5.25
CA ARG A 78 9.67 2.56 6.29
C ARG A 78 9.62 1.44 7.32
N VAL A 79 10.77 1.14 7.92
CA VAL A 79 10.90 0.12 8.95
C VAL A 79 11.26 0.79 10.28
N LEU A 80 10.52 0.48 11.34
CA LEU A 80 10.77 0.93 12.70
C LEU A 80 10.92 -0.29 13.61
N GLY A 81 12.17 -0.72 13.83
CA GLY A 81 12.47 -1.94 14.57
C GLY A 81 11.79 -3.16 13.94
N ASN A 82 10.88 -3.79 14.64
CA ASN A 82 10.14 -4.98 14.17
C ASN A 82 8.84 -4.65 13.41
N LYS A 83 8.68 -3.40 12.98
CA LYS A 83 7.48 -2.92 12.30
C LYS A 83 7.79 -2.45 10.88
N THR A 84 7.03 -2.93 9.92
CA THR A 84 7.05 -2.43 8.53
C THR A 84 5.81 -1.60 8.30
N ILE A 85 6.01 -0.32 7.95
CA ILE A 85 4.95 0.65 7.66
C ILE A 85 4.87 0.82 6.14
N VAL A 86 3.67 0.72 5.57
CA VAL A 86 3.41 0.83 4.12
C VAL A 86 2.26 1.80 3.89
N THR A 87 2.44 2.83 3.08
CA THR A 87 1.39 3.81 2.77
C THR A 87 1.45 4.36 1.35
N ASN A 88 0.41 5.08 0.94
CA ASN A 88 0.35 5.73 -0.37
C ASN A 88 0.75 7.22 -0.36
N GLY A 89 1.38 7.72 0.70
CA GLY A 89 1.74 9.13 0.80
C GLY A 89 2.68 9.45 1.96
N ASP A 90 2.86 10.73 2.23
CA ASP A 90 3.75 11.25 3.28
C ASP A 90 3.31 10.93 4.71
N GLN A 91 2.11 10.36 4.90
CA GLN A 91 1.70 9.85 6.21
C GLN A 91 2.59 8.71 6.72
N THR A 92 3.42 8.08 5.87
CA THR A 92 4.44 7.12 6.33
C THR A 92 5.36 7.75 7.37
N ASP A 93 5.85 8.96 7.08
CA ASP A 93 6.74 9.68 8.00
C ASP A 93 6.00 10.08 9.27
N THR A 94 4.75 10.51 9.17
CA THR A 94 3.91 10.82 10.33
C THR A 94 3.75 9.59 11.25
N ILE A 95 3.45 8.42 10.67
CA ILE A 95 3.30 7.18 11.43
C ILE A 95 4.63 6.80 12.08
N TYR A 96 5.72 6.81 11.31
CA TYR A 96 7.05 6.48 11.79
C TYR A 96 7.46 7.37 12.96
N ASP A 97 7.40 8.69 12.78
CA ASP A 97 7.88 9.67 13.76
C ASP A 97 7.06 9.69 15.06
N LEU A 98 5.74 9.46 14.97
CA LEU A 98 4.88 9.42 16.15
C LEU A 98 4.97 8.08 16.87
N MET A 99 5.15 6.98 16.16
CA MET A 99 5.38 5.67 16.77
C MET A 99 6.76 5.57 17.43
N ASP A 100 7.78 6.19 16.87
CA ASP A 100 9.10 6.34 17.53
C ASP A 100 8.99 7.09 18.86
N LYS A 101 8.02 8.01 18.96
CA LYS A 101 7.64 8.72 20.20
C LYS A 101 6.59 7.98 21.05
N GLN A 102 6.48 6.67 20.91
CA GLN A 102 5.58 5.78 21.68
C GLN A 102 4.08 6.01 21.48
N GLN A 103 3.66 6.67 20.39
CA GLN A 103 2.24 6.73 20.01
C GLN A 103 1.82 5.48 19.25
N THR A 104 0.52 5.21 19.18
CA THR A 104 0.00 4.09 18.39
C THR A 104 -0.18 4.48 16.93
N PHE A 105 -0.33 3.48 16.05
CA PHE A 105 -0.65 3.65 14.63
C PHE A 105 -1.91 4.49 14.44
N GLU A 106 -2.97 4.22 15.22
CA GLU A 106 -4.23 4.94 15.15
C GLU A 106 -4.08 6.39 15.65
N GLN A 107 -3.29 6.62 16.71
CA GLN A 107 -3.02 7.97 17.20
C GLN A 107 -2.28 8.81 16.16
N ALA A 108 -1.30 8.23 15.47
CA ALA A 108 -0.60 8.89 14.38
C ALA A 108 -1.57 9.28 13.24
N LEU A 109 -2.44 8.37 12.83
CA LEU A 109 -3.39 8.60 11.75
C LEU A 109 -4.50 9.61 12.10
N ARG A 110 -4.80 9.84 13.39
CA ARG A 110 -5.74 10.90 13.79
C ARG A 110 -5.26 12.31 13.45
N THR A 111 -3.95 12.49 13.23
CA THR A 111 -3.36 13.78 12.85
C THR A 111 -3.41 14.05 11.35
N ARG A 112 -3.91 13.08 10.55
CA ARG A 112 -3.93 13.13 9.10
C ARG A 112 -5.36 13.02 8.57
N GLU A 113 -5.52 13.47 7.32
CA GLU A 113 -6.75 13.37 6.54
C GLU A 113 -6.43 12.82 5.15
N PHE A 114 -7.41 12.68 4.28
CA PHE A 114 -7.21 12.36 2.85
C PHE A 114 -6.36 13.43 2.14
N GLU A 115 -5.93 13.17 0.90
CA GLU A 115 -5.14 14.14 0.12
C GLU A 115 -6.00 15.35 -0.30
N PRO A 116 -5.43 16.57 -0.28
CA PRO A 116 -6.17 17.80 -0.63
C PRO A 116 -6.27 18.03 -2.15
N ASP A 117 -6.46 16.96 -2.92
CA ASP A 117 -6.47 16.94 -4.38
C ASP A 117 -7.90 16.98 -4.96
N ALA A 118 -8.65 18.05 -4.72
CA ALA A 118 -9.98 18.20 -5.29
C ALA A 118 -9.99 17.97 -6.83
N PRO A 119 -11.02 17.32 -7.39
CA PRO A 119 -12.22 16.84 -6.75
C PRO A 119 -12.12 15.40 -6.20
N ASN A 120 -10.99 14.72 -6.33
CA ASN A 120 -10.84 13.30 -5.99
C ASN A 120 -10.77 13.07 -4.48
N TYR A 121 -10.12 14.00 -3.74
CA TYR A 121 -9.83 13.82 -2.31
C TYR A 121 -9.29 12.42 -2.05
N THR A 122 -8.18 12.10 -2.72
CA THR A 122 -7.55 10.77 -2.76
C THR A 122 -7.45 10.18 -1.35
N PRO A 123 -8.03 9.00 -1.09
CA PRO A 123 -7.90 8.35 0.20
C PRO A 123 -6.45 8.06 0.56
N ARG A 124 -6.09 8.27 1.83
CA ARG A 124 -4.82 7.79 2.38
C ARG A 124 -5.04 6.39 2.91
N ILE A 125 -4.39 5.42 2.29
CA ILE A 125 -4.35 4.03 2.73
C ILE A 125 -3.03 3.74 3.43
N SER A 126 -3.07 2.99 4.51
CA SER A 126 -1.89 2.65 5.31
C SER A 126 -1.98 1.22 5.80
N GLY A 127 -0.83 0.57 5.94
CA GLY A 127 -0.66 -0.73 6.55
C GLY A 127 0.52 -0.70 7.52
N ILE A 128 0.41 -1.48 8.59
CA ILE A 128 1.51 -1.74 9.51
C ILE A 128 1.56 -3.23 9.84
N MET A 129 2.75 -3.79 9.77
CA MET A 129 3.04 -5.19 10.11
C MET A 129 3.92 -5.22 11.35
N HIS A 130 3.58 -6.10 12.28
CA HIS A 130 4.37 -6.38 13.48
C HIS A 130 4.86 -7.82 13.44
N ILE A 131 6.17 -8.02 13.50
CA ILE A 131 6.80 -9.34 13.54
C ILE A 131 7.71 -9.39 14.75
N GLU A 132 7.36 -10.22 15.73
CA GLU A 132 8.13 -10.35 16.96
C GLU A 132 8.16 -11.79 17.47
N LYS A 133 9.37 -12.35 17.61
CA LYS A 133 9.61 -13.67 18.21
C LYS A 133 8.73 -14.80 17.65
N GLY A 134 8.59 -14.83 16.32
CA GLY A 134 7.79 -15.83 15.63
C GLY A 134 6.29 -15.55 15.63
N THR A 135 5.85 -14.41 16.16
CA THR A 135 4.46 -13.92 16.04
C THR A 135 4.33 -12.88 14.96
N TYR A 136 3.17 -12.82 14.33
CA TYR A 136 2.86 -11.89 13.27
C TYR A 136 1.42 -11.40 13.36
N ASN A 137 1.24 -10.10 13.30
CA ASN A 137 -0.06 -9.45 13.14
C ASN A 137 0.10 -8.19 12.30
N TYR A 138 -1.00 -7.64 11.81
CA TYR A 138 -0.99 -6.39 11.06
C TYR A 138 -2.29 -5.62 11.22
N ALA A 139 -2.24 -4.35 10.86
CA ALA A 139 -3.42 -3.50 10.73
C ALA A 139 -3.37 -2.72 9.40
N MET A 140 -4.54 -2.40 8.88
CA MET A 140 -4.74 -1.55 7.70
C MET A 140 -5.67 -0.39 8.04
N SER A 141 -5.51 0.74 7.37
CA SER A 141 -6.34 1.93 7.59
C SER A 141 -6.64 2.65 6.30
N ILE A 142 -7.77 3.34 6.26
CA ILE A 142 -8.13 4.28 5.23
C ILE A 142 -8.68 5.56 5.85
N LEU A 143 -8.16 6.70 5.37
CA LEU A 143 -8.66 8.05 5.65
C LEU A 143 -9.27 8.57 4.35
N LYS A 144 -10.56 8.84 4.34
CA LYS A 144 -11.25 9.28 3.12
C LYS A 144 -12.28 10.36 3.40
N SER A 145 -12.59 11.18 2.40
CA SER A 145 -13.65 12.16 2.49
C SER A 145 -15.02 11.49 2.71
N ASN A 146 -15.91 12.14 3.42
CA ASN A 146 -17.30 11.70 3.52
C ASN A 146 -18.05 12.11 2.24
N ASN A 147 -18.10 11.20 1.26
CA ASN A 147 -18.78 11.42 -0.03
C ASN A 147 -18.32 12.71 -0.76
N GLY A 148 -16.98 12.97 -0.78
CA GLY A 148 -16.41 14.14 -1.43
C GLY A 148 -16.53 15.44 -0.62
N ASN A 149 -17.01 15.41 0.62
CA ASN A 149 -17.03 16.58 1.49
C ASN A 149 -15.60 16.90 1.98
N PRO A 150 -15.03 18.09 1.63
CA PRO A 150 -13.67 18.46 2.03
C PRO A 150 -13.50 18.66 3.54
N ASP A 151 -14.57 18.95 4.26
CA ASP A 151 -14.54 19.28 5.69
C ASP A 151 -14.81 18.06 6.60
N ALA A 152 -14.97 16.87 6.01
CA ALA A 152 -15.32 15.67 6.76
C ALA A 152 -14.45 14.47 6.36
N CYS A 153 -13.61 14.02 7.29
CA CYS A 153 -12.75 12.86 7.11
C CYS A 153 -13.27 11.64 7.90
N ASN A 154 -13.59 10.57 7.18
CA ASN A 154 -13.87 9.27 7.75
C ASN A 154 -12.56 8.49 7.95
N ARG A 155 -12.40 7.86 9.13
CA ARG A 155 -11.20 7.11 9.53
C ARG A 155 -11.59 5.70 9.93
N TYR A 156 -11.03 4.71 9.22
CA TYR A 156 -11.28 3.30 9.51
C TYR A 156 -9.95 2.59 9.73
N THR A 157 -9.91 1.72 10.73
CA THR A 157 -8.77 0.84 11.02
C THR A 157 -9.28 -0.58 11.17
N PHE A 158 -8.59 -1.53 10.53
CA PHE A 158 -8.89 -2.95 10.50
C PHE A 158 -7.69 -3.71 11.06
N ALA A 159 -7.86 -4.43 12.14
CA ALA A 159 -6.78 -5.15 12.82
C ALA A 159 -6.93 -6.67 12.65
N TYR A 160 -5.83 -7.31 12.24
CA TYR A 160 -5.74 -8.74 11.95
C TYR A 160 -4.73 -9.39 12.90
N GLN A 161 -5.23 -9.91 14.04
CA GLN A 161 -4.40 -10.44 15.13
C GLN A 161 -3.81 -11.81 14.84
N SER A 162 -4.46 -12.60 14.00
CA SER A 162 -4.07 -13.99 13.71
C SER A 162 -4.15 -14.26 12.21
N PRO A 163 -3.18 -13.74 11.41
CA PRO A 163 -3.19 -13.96 9.97
C PRO A 163 -3.13 -15.42 9.58
N VAL A 164 -4.00 -15.82 8.64
CA VAL A 164 -4.14 -17.20 8.16
C VAL A 164 -3.19 -17.43 6.99
N ALA A 165 -2.56 -18.60 6.95
CA ALA A 165 -1.64 -18.95 5.86
C ALA A 165 -2.38 -19.07 4.52
N GLY A 166 -1.83 -18.48 3.48
CA GLY A 166 -2.42 -18.42 2.13
C GLY A 166 -3.47 -17.34 1.95
N GLU A 167 -3.65 -16.45 2.94
CA GLU A 167 -4.65 -15.38 2.91
C GLU A 167 -4.03 -14.01 3.11
N ALA A 168 -4.64 -13.00 2.50
CA ALA A 168 -4.26 -11.60 2.61
C ALA A 168 -5.48 -10.68 2.61
N HIS A 169 -5.24 -9.42 2.94
CA HIS A 169 -6.22 -8.35 2.78
C HIS A 169 -5.67 -7.30 1.83
N PHE A 170 -6.53 -6.88 0.90
CA PHE A 170 -6.23 -5.92 -0.14
C PHE A 170 -7.07 -4.65 0.03
N ILE A 171 -6.40 -3.51 0.22
CA ILE A 171 -7.01 -2.19 0.25
C ILE A 171 -6.43 -1.33 -0.87
N HIS A 172 -7.27 -0.50 -1.49
CA HIS A 172 -6.84 0.37 -2.58
C HIS A 172 -7.56 1.73 -2.52
N THR A 173 -7.10 2.71 -3.29
CA THR A 173 -7.64 4.07 -3.14
C THR A 173 -8.97 4.26 -3.86
N TYR A 174 -9.20 3.60 -5.01
CA TYR A 174 -10.37 3.83 -5.86
C TYR A 174 -11.07 2.55 -6.28
N MET A 175 -12.38 2.56 -6.26
CA MET A 175 -13.22 1.43 -6.73
C MET A 175 -13.08 1.17 -8.23
N GLY A 176 -12.56 2.11 -8.99
CA GLY A 176 -12.35 2.02 -10.43
C GLY A 176 -11.95 3.35 -11.03
N ASP A 177 -11.97 3.41 -12.36
CA ASP A 177 -11.76 4.67 -13.08
C ASP A 177 -13.00 5.57 -13.01
N GLY A 178 -12.82 6.88 -13.19
CA GLY A 178 -13.90 7.86 -13.11
C GLY A 178 -13.42 9.31 -13.05
N ASN A 179 -14.40 10.23 -13.03
CA ASN A 179 -14.16 11.66 -12.84
C ASN A 179 -15.35 12.31 -12.11
N PRO A 180 -15.24 12.61 -10.79
CA PRO A 180 -14.11 12.27 -9.93
C PRO A 180 -13.92 10.75 -9.75
N LEU A 181 -12.73 10.36 -9.30
CA LEU A 181 -12.43 8.96 -8.99
C LEU A 181 -13.25 8.48 -7.78
N PRO A 182 -13.99 7.35 -7.88
CA PRO A 182 -14.78 6.85 -6.76
C PRO A 182 -13.87 6.25 -5.68
N SER A 183 -13.92 6.79 -4.46
CA SER A 183 -13.15 6.29 -3.31
C SER A 183 -13.50 4.83 -2.99
N PHE A 184 -12.51 4.10 -2.48
CA PHE A 184 -12.69 2.74 -1.97
C PHE A 184 -13.80 2.69 -0.89
N GLU A 185 -14.61 1.64 -0.93
CA GLU A 185 -15.71 1.40 0.01
C GLU A 185 -15.63 0.01 0.64
N GLY A 186 -16.11 -0.09 1.86
CA GLY A 186 -16.15 -1.33 2.61
C GLY A 186 -14.87 -1.67 3.37
N GLU A 187 -14.73 -2.96 3.72
CA GLU A 187 -13.56 -3.52 4.37
C GLU A 187 -12.47 -3.85 3.34
N PRO A 188 -11.18 -3.95 3.74
CA PRO A 188 -10.16 -4.53 2.88
C PRO A 188 -10.60 -5.89 2.35
N LYS A 189 -10.46 -6.10 1.05
CA LYS A 189 -10.91 -7.32 0.37
C LYS A 189 -10.11 -8.52 0.87
N TRP A 190 -10.78 -9.57 1.32
CA TRP A 190 -10.16 -10.81 1.72
C TRP A 190 -9.80 -11.63 0.48
N VAL A 191 -8.49 -11.81 0.23
CA VAL A 191 -7.95 -12.37 -1.00
C VAL A 191 -7.00 -13.53 -0.74
N GLU A 192 -6.88 -14.44 -1.73
CA GLU A 192 -5.86 -15.47 -1.72
C GLU A 192 -4.45 -14.90 -1.89
N LEU A 193 -3.46 -15.52 -1.23
CA LEU A 193 -2.05 -15.22 -1.37
C LEU A 193 -1.30 -16.51 -1.71
N GLU A 194 -0.80 -16.62 -2.93
CA GLU A 194 -0.14 -17.81 -3.45
C GLU A 194 1.24 -17.49 -4.05
N GLY A 195 2.08 -18.52 -4.07
CA GLY A 195 3.40 -18.46 -4.67
C GLY A 195 4.50 -17.98 -3.72
N ASP A 196 5.73 -18.12 -4.20
CA ASP A 196 6.91 -17.45 -3.64
C ASP A 196 6.95 -15.97 -4.06
N ILE A 197 7.95 -15.24 -3.61
CA ILE A 197 8.06 -13.80 -3.87
C ILE A 197 8.09 -13.48 -5.36
N ASP A 198 8.77 -14.28 -6.19
CA ASP A 198 8.88 -14.02 -7.63
C ASP A 198 7.56 -14.31 -8.35
N THR A 199 6.93 -15.43 -8.04
CA THR A 199 5.61 -15.80 -8.58
C THR A 199 4.55 -14.77 -8.20
N PHE A 200 4.52 -14.35 -6.94
CA PHE A 200 3.57 -13.35 -6.46
C PHE A 200 3.81 -11.97 -7.09
N THR A 201 5.07 -11.54 -7.19
CA THR A 201 5.44 -10.27 -7.84
C THR A 201 5.00 -10.24 -9.29
N ASN A 202 5.29 -11.29 -10.05
CA ASN A 202 4.89 -11.40 -11.45
C ASN A 202 3.37 -11.42 -11.60
N MET A 203 2.65 -12.21 -10.77
CA MET A 203 1.19 -12.25 -10.79
C MET A 203 0.59 -10.86 -10.55
N VAL A 204 1.06 -10.11 -9.55
CA VAL A 204 0.55 -8.77 -9.30
C VAL A 204 0.86 -7.84 -10.46
N TRP A 205 2.12 -7.79 -10.92
CA TRP A 205 2.54 -6.88 -11.99
C TRP A 205 1.83 -7.10 -13.32
N GLU A 206 1.66 -8.36 -13.73
CA GLU A 206 1.01 -8.72 -14.99
C GLU A 206 -0.50 -8.47 -15.01
N ASN A 207 -1.15 -8.44 -13.84
CA ASN A 207 -2.59 -8.22 -13.72
C ASN A 207 -2.98 -6.77 -13.40
N LEU A 208 -2.01 -5.87 -13.16
CA LEU A 208 -2.26 -4.43 -13.16
C LEU A 208 -2.46 -3.93 -14.60
N ASN A 209 -3.41 -2.99 -14.78
CA ASN A 209 -3.67 -2.39 -16.09
C ASN A 209 -2.38 -1.83 -16.70
N GLU A 210 -2.05 -2.28 -17.91
CA GLU A 210 -0.77 -2.01 -18.58
C GLU A 210 -0.50 -0.52 -18.80
N GLU A 211 -1.53 0.26 -19.14
CA GLU A 211 -1.37 1.69 -19.41
C GLU A 211 -1.11 2.49 -18.14
N ASN A 212 -1.71 2.08 -17.04
CA ASN A 212 -1.76 2.85 -15.80
C ASN A 212 -0.73 2.42 -14.75
N LYS A 213 -0.22 1.18 -14.78
CA LYS A 213 0.78 0.70 -13.81
C LYS A 213 2.07 1.52 -13.89
N VAL A 214 2.68 1.81 -12.74
CA VAL A 214 3.88 2.63 -12.63
C VAL A 214 5.00 1.89 -11.91
N SER A 215 4.77 1.47 -10.67
CA SER A 215 5.75 0.73 -9.87
C SER A 215 5.07 -0.23 -8.90
N LEU A 216 5.78 -1.30 -8.58
CA LEU A 216 5.39 -2.33 -7.62
C LEU A 216 6.56 -2.63 -6.68
N PHE A 217 6.27 -2.72 -5.39
CA PHE A 217 7.13 -3.22 -4.33
C PHE A 217 6.49 -4.47 -3.73
N VAL A 218 7.28 -5.52 -3.50
CA VAL A 218 6.87 -6.74 -2.79
C VAL A 218 7.93 -7.12 -1.78
N ARG A 219 7.53 -7.49 -0.57
CA ARG A 219 8.43 -7.99 0.47
C ARG A 219 7.85 -9.22 1.17
N TYR A 220 8.69 -10.24 1.31
CA TYR A 220 8.47 -11.44 2.14
C TYR A 220 9.42 -11.36 3.32
N ILE A 221 8.89 -11.46 4.54
CA ILE A 221 9.66 -11.37 5.79
C ILE A 221 9.48 -12.70 6.53
N ASP A 222 10.56 -13.41 6.79
CA ASP A 222 10.53 -14.63 7.61
C ASP A 222 10.05 -14.27 9.03
N ILE A 223 8.96 -14.90 9.46
CA ILE A 223 8.32 -14.58 10.74
C ILE A 223 9.18 -15.02 11.92
N ALA A 224 10.01 -16.05 11.75
CA ALA A 224 10.85 -16.57 12.82
C ALA A 224 12.15 -15.76 13.00
N THR A 225 12.78 -15.32 11.90
CA THR A 225 14.08 -14.64 11.92
C THR A 225 14.01 -13.13 11.74
N GLY A 226 12.97 -12.63 11.06
CA GLY A 226 12.85 -11.23 10.63
C GLY A 226 13.66 -10.91 9.37
N GLU A 227 14.38 -11.88 8.81
CA GLU A 227 15.04 -11.70 7.51
C GLU A 227 14.03 -11.48 6.39
N TYR A 228 14.39 -10.71 5.38
CA TYR A 228 13.46 -10.40 4.30
C TYR A 228 14.08 -10.42 2.90
N GLU A 229 13.25 -10.71 1.94
CA GLU A 229 13.52 -10.52 0.52
C GLU A 229 12.59 -9.44 -0.03
N THR A 230 13.11 -8.66 -0.99
CA THR A 230 12.36 -7.57 -1.65
C THR A 230 12.44 -7.69 -3.16
N ARG A 231 11.34 -7.33 -3.83
CA ARG A 231 11.30 -7.12 -5.29
C ARG A 231 10.74 -5.74 -5.58
N ILE A 232 11.38 -5.03 -6.50
CA ILE A 232 10.92 -3.74 -7.02
C ILE A 232 10.79 -3.89 -8.53
N VAL A 233 9.63 -3.54 -9.07
CA VAL A 233 9.37 -3.51 -10.50
C VAL A 233 8.93 -2.10 -10.86
N ASN A 234 9.62 -1.47 -11.81
CA ASN A 234 9.29 -0.15 -12.34
C ASN A 234 8.97 -0.27 -13.82
N LYS A 235 7.96 0.45 -14.30
CA LYS A 235 7.64 0.55 -15.72
C LYS A 235 8.67 1.40 -16.45
N ASN A 236 9.10 2.49 -15.81
CA ASN A 236 10.16 3.34 -16.28
C ASN A 236 11.51 2.80 -15.81
N VAL A 237 12.43 2.51 -16.73
CA VAL A 237 13.77 1.98 -16.50
C VAL A 237 14.79 2.69 -17.38
#